data_59e10f5d8db17410f563c168753a2b0e
#
_entry.id   59e10f5d8db17410f563c168753a2b0e
#
_cell.length_a   1.000
_cell.length_b   1.000
_cell.length_c   1.000
_cell.angle_alpha   90.00
_cell.angle_beta   90.00
_cell.angle_gamma   90.00
#
_symmetry.space_group_name_H-M   'P 1'
#
loop_
_entity.id
_entity.type
_entity.pdbx_description
1 polymer ?
#
loop_
_entity_poly.entity_id
_entity_poly.type
_entity_poly.pdbx_seq_one_letter_code
_entity_poly.pdbx_strand_id
1 'polypeptide(L)'
;MDAREQALNEVTVTTKRPEYVVFEAYFRAPQFYNGQLEYYYDGVAYYFVKLKNGEVDHRTLAARYFIDNSIKKEECRNGSLLSYAPPFPVPDFYAVGRNKEAMNPAAWRTDTLAAKVLFSFDHLYPDTVKSLSLGKYHQQLRSSLSSEVYALRPDGITYTDMVSSRWSRQMTVTIKDIRKIYDQWEEVYITKASFADKQDVKKLKGEKVGIEDVDQFIAQSAIPPISNSIKAKLPTMTVSKR
;
A
#
# COMPACT_ATOMS: atom_id res chain seq x y z
N MET A 1 -44.51 -26.63 -48.24
CA MET A 1 -44.03 -26.50 -46.84
C MET A 1 -42.90 -25.51 -46.87
N ASP A 2 -43.24 -24.24 -46.54
CA ASP A 2 -42.25 -23.17 -46.54
C ASP A 2 -41.49 -23.19 -45.21
N ALA A 3 -40.20 -23.51 -45.26
CA ALA A 3 -39.28 -23.33 -44.15
C ALA A 3 -38.92 -21.83 -44.09
N ARG A 4 -39.54 -21.11 -43.13
CA ARG A 4 -39.13 -19.76 -42.81
C ARG A 4 -37.77 -19.86 -42.06
N GLU A 5 -36.70 -19.49 -42.71
CA GLU A 5 -35.44 -19.15 -42.07
C GLU A 5 -35.67 -17.93 -41.17
N GLN A 6 -35.72 -18.15 -39.86
CA GLN A 6 -35.57 -17.07 -38.90
C GLN A 6 -34.09 -16.68 -38.85
N ALA A 7 -33.76 -15.56 -39.48
CA ALA A 7 -32.48 -14.92 -39.28
C ALA A 7 -32.36 -14.52 -37.82
N LEU A 8 -31.50 -15.20 -37.07
CA LEU A 8 -31.06 -14.76 -35.74
C LEU A 8 -30.32 -13.43 -35.92
N ASN A 9 -30.88 -12.35 -35.37
CA ASN A 9 -30.23 -11.08 -35.28
C ASN A 9 -28.93 -11.29 -34.54
N GLU A 10 -27.80 -11.00 -35.18
CA GLU A 10 -26.48 -11.02 -34.60
C GLU A 10 -26.44 -9.99 -33.45
N VAL A 11 -26.49 -10.46 -32.23
CA VAL A 11 -26.34 -9.60 -31.06
C VAL A 11 -24.87 -9.27 -30.94
N THR A 12 -24.46 -8.14 -31.48
CA THR A 12 -23.12 -7.62 -31.30
C THR A 12 -22.96 -7.16 -29.84
N VAL A 13 -22.48 -8.04 -28.98
CA VAL A 13 -22.10 -7.68 -27.60
C VAL A 13 -20.81 -6.90 -27.66
N THR A 14 -20.89 -5.59 -27.76
CA THR A 14 -19.76 -4.69 -27.55
C THR A 14 -19.43 -4.67 -26.08
N THR A 15 -18.58 -5.60 -25.62
CA THR A 15 -18.03 -5.54 -24.27
C THR A 15 -17.06 -4.36 -24.22
N LYS A 16 -17.50 -3.27 -23.63
CA LYS A 16 -16.68 -2.11 -23.36
C LYS A 16 -15.48 -2.58 -22.50
N ARG A 17 -14.25 -2.36 -22.98
CA ARG A 17 -13.06 -2.75 -22.22
C ARG A 17 -13.03 -1.98 -20.91
N PRO A 18 -12.77 -2.66 -19.78
CA PRO A 18 -12.68 -1.98 -18.49
C PRO A 18 -11.54 -0.94 -18.52
N GLU A 19 -11.78 0.20 -17.89
CA GLU A 19 -10.81 1.28 -17.80
C GLU A 19 -10.00 1.21 -16.50
N TYR A 20 -10.54 0.57 -15.48
CA TYR A 20 -9.97 0.48 -14.13
C TYR A 20 -10.02 -0.94 -13.58
N VAL A 21 -9.09 -1.21 -12.65
CA VAL A 21 -9.25 -2.22 -11.60
C VAL A 21 -9.52 -1.50 -10.30
N VAL A 22 -10.53 -1.94 -9.57
CA VAL A 22 -10.88 -1.46 -8.24
C VAL A 22 -10.54 -2.54 -7.24
N PHE A 23 -9.76 -2.17 -6.24
CA PHE A 23 -9.45 -3.02 -5.11
C PHE A 23 -10.14 -2.50 -3.85
N GLU A 24 -10.74 -3.40 -3.07
CA GLU A 24 -11.03 -3.18 -1.67
C GLU A 24 -9.89 -3.81 -0.86
N ALA A 25 -9.30 -3.05 0.05
CA ALA A 25 -8.12 -3.52 0.74
C ALA A 25 -8.02 -2.95 2.17
N TYR A 26 -7.47 -3.75 3.06
CA TYR A 26 -6.95 -3.28 4.33
C TYR A 26 -5.52 -2.79 4.16
N PHE A 27 -5.18 -1.70 4.81
CA PHE A 27 -3.83 -1.17 4.85
C PHE A 27 -3.36 -0.94 6.29
N ARG A 28 -2.04 -0.98 6.50
CA ARG A 28 -1.41 -0.58 7.76
C ARG A 28 -0.02 -0.02 7.53
N ALA A 29 0.37 0.95 8.36
CA ALA A 29 1.63 1.67 8.29
C ALA A 29 2.17 1.99 9.68
N PRO A 30 2.97 1.12 10.31
CA PRO A 30 3.72 1.43 11.51
C PRO A 30 4.95 2.28 11.21
N GLN A 31 5.27 3.17 12.15
CA GLN A 31 6.52 3.91 12.19
C GLN A 31 7.17 3.77 13.56
N PHE A 32 8.46 3.48 13.56
CA PHE A 32 9.28 3.41 14.76
C PHE A 32 10.28 4.57 14.77
N TYR A 33 10.40 5.21 15.90
CA TYR A 33 11.40 6.20 16.21
C TYR A 33 12.40 5.59 17.20
N ASN A 34 13.68 5.50 16.82
CA ASN A 34 14.73 4.86 17.61
C ASN A 34 14.31 3.48 18.17
N GLY A 35 13.62 2.67 17.34
CA GLY A 35 13.15 1.34 17.69
C GLY A 35 11.87 1.27 18.52
N GLN A 36 11.26 2.40 18.88
CA GLN A 36 10.00 2.46 19.62
C GLN A 36 8.84 2.83 18.69
N LEU A 37 7.70 2.12 18.78
CA LEU A 37 6.51 2.40 17.98
C LEU A 37 5.96 3.80 18.33
N GLU A 38 6.10 4.73 17.40
CA GLU A 38 5.67 6.12 17.49
C GLU A 38 4.28 6.33 16.88
N TYR A 39 4.08 5.78 15.70
CA TYR A 39 2.83 5.86 14.95
C TYR A 39 2.40 4.47 14.49
N TYR A 40 1.08 4.28 14.45
CA TYR A 40 0.46 3.18 13.74
C TYR A 40 -0.79 3.72 13.05
N TYR A 41 -0.87 3.51 11.75
CA TYR A 41 -1.99 3.93 10.93
C TYR A 41 -2.55 2.72 10.22
N ASP A 42 -3.86 2.46 10.36
CA ASP A 42 -4.52 1.37 9.66
C ASP A 42 -5.92 1.74 9.21
N GLY A 43 -6.46 0.95 8.29
CA GLY A 43 -7.81 1.15 7.82
C GLY A 43 -8.16 0.33 6.61
N VAL A 44 -9.29 0.69 6.01
CA VAL A 44 -9.81 0.10 4.77
C VAL A 44 -9.97 1.18 3.72
N ALA A 45 -9.59 0.86 2.50
CA ALA A 45 -9.69 1.78 1.38
C ALA A 45 -10.07 1.07 0.07
N TYR A 46 -10.67 1.83 -0.83
CA TYR A 46 -10.66 1.50 -2.24
C TYR A 46 -9.42 2.08 -2.91
N TYR A 47 -8.77 1.28 -3.78
CA TYR A 47 -7.74 1.72 -4.70
C TYR A 47 -8.24 1.57 -6.12
N PHE A 48 -8.08 2.62 -6.91
CA PHE A 48 -8.54 2.71 -8.30
C PHE A 48 -7.32 2.75 -9.21
N VAL A 49 -7.01 1.63 -9.84
CA VAL A 49 -5.86 1.53 -10.76
C VAL A 49 -6.35 1.72 -12.19
N LYS A 50 -5.86 2.77 -12.84
CA LYS A 50 -6.21 3.09 -14.21
C LYS A 50 -5.38 2.23 -15.17
N LEU A 51 -6.03 1.33 -15.89
CA LEU A 51 -5.35 0.34 -16.75
C LEU A 51 -4.52 0.98 -17.87
N LYS A 52 -4.90 2.17 -18.35
CA LYS A 52 -4.18 2.87 -19.41
C LYS A 52 -2.76 3.29 -19.02
N ASN A 53 -2.52 3.68 -17.77
CA ASN A 53 -1.27 4.28 -17.32
C ASN A 53 -0.76 3.80 -15.95
N GLY A 54 -1.45 2.86 -15.30
CA GLY A 54 -1.06 2.35 -13.98
C GLY A 54 -1.19 3.37 -12.83
N GLU A 55 -1.81 4.53 -13.10
CA GLU A 55 -2.05 5.54 -12.06
C GLU A 55 -2.99 5.01 -11.00
N VAL A 56 -2.60 5.14 -9.74
CA VAL A 56 -3.37 4.69 -8.58
C VAL A 56 -3.93 5.90 -7.84
N ASP A 57 -5.24 5.92 -7.68
CA ASP A 57 -5.95 6.83 -6.79
C ASP A 57 -6.61 6.02 -5.68
N HIS A 58 -7.00 6.65 -4.57
CA HIS A 58 -7.59 5.93 -3.45
C HIS A 58 -8.72 6.70 -2.78
N ARG A 59 -9.56 5.97 -2.06
CA ARG A 59 -10.57 6.50 -1.16
C ARG A 59 -10.58 5.70 0.14
N THR A 60 -10.29 6.36 1.24
CA THR A 60 -10.41 5.77 2.58
C THR A 60 -11.89 5.56 2.94
N LEU A 61 -12.22 4.36 3.39
CA LEU A 61 -13.56 3.99 3.88
C LEU A 61 -13.63 4.10 5.41
N ALA A 62 -12.58 3.68 6.10
CA ALA A 62 -12.38 3.86 7.53
C ALA A 62 -10.89 3.87 7.84
N ALA A 63 -10.48 4.66 8.82
CA ALA A 63 -9.09 4.69 9.25
C ALA A 63 -8.96 4.99 10.75
N ARG A 64 -7.90 4.41 11.34
CA ARG A 64 -7.48 4.67 12.72
C ARG A 64 -6.03 5.11 12.73
N TYR A 65 -5.75 6.11 13.53
CA TYR A 65 -4.43 6.68 13.67
C TYR A 65 -4.03 6.67 15.14
N PHE A 66 -2.97 5.96 15.47
CA PHE A 66 -2.46 5.80 16.83
C PHE A 66 -1.14 6.54 16.96
N ILE A 67 -0.98 7.32 18.03
CA ILE A 67 0.20 8.15 18.28
C ILE A 67 0.66 7.94 19.71
N ASP A 68 1.95 7.66 19.90
CA ASP A 68 2.58 7.78 21.20
C ASP A 68 3.05 9.22 21.43
N ASN A 69 2.28 9.97 22.19
CA ASN A 69 2.57 11.38 22.48
C ASN A 69 3.86 11.60 23.28
N SER A 70 4.35 10.60 24.02
CA SER A 70 5.59 10.71 24.78
C SER A 70 6.81 10.65 23.85
N ILE A 71 6.81 9.71 22.93
CA ILE A 71 7.84 9.58 21.88
C ILE A 71 7.80 10.80 20.96
N LYS A 72 6.59 11.26 20.60
CA LYS A 72 6.41 12.46 19.79
C LYS A 72 6.99 13.72 20.42
N LYS A 73 6.79 13.91 21.74
CA LYS A 73 7.40 15.02 22.47
C LYS A 73 8.92 14.92 22.49
N GLU A 74 9.49 13.72 22.64
CA GLU A 74 10.93 13.49 22.59
C GLU A 74 11.48 13.82 21.19
N GLU A 75 10.83 13.34 20.13
CA GLU A 75 11.18 13.66 18.75
C GLU A 75 11.24 15.19 18.52
N CYS A 76 10.22 15.92 18.99
CA CYS A 76 10.12 17.37 18.80
C CYS A 76 11.10 18.17 19.70
N ARG A 77 11.41 17.69 20.91
CA ARG A 77 12.28 18.39 21.88
C ARG A 77 13.66 18.71 21.30
N ASN A 78 14.16 17.86 20.43
CA ASN A 78 15.48 17.97 19.85
C ASN A 78 15.52 18.85 18.59
N GLY A 79 14.61 19.81 18.46
CA GLY A 79 14.65 20.87 17.43
C GLY A 79 14.24 20.41 16.04
N SER A 80 13.47 19.33 15.92
CA SER A 80 12.86 18.93 14.68
C SER A 80 11.65 19.81 14.37
N LEU A 81 11.77 20.62 13.34
CA LEU A 81 10.62 21.32 12.74
C LEU A 81 9.76 20.36 11.92
N LEU A 82 10.27 19.18 11.59
CA LEU A 82 9.64 18.19 10.75
C LEU A 82 9.39 16.92 11.58
N SER A 83 8.13 16.64 11.79
CA SER A 83 7.66 15.37 12.30
C SER A 83 7.37 14.44 11.13
N TYR A 84 7.97 13.27 11.16
CA TYR A 84 7.64 12.24 10.18
C TYR A 84 6.40 11.50 10.65
N ALA A 85 5.39 11.42 9.78
CA ALA A 85 4.25 10.53 9.93
C ALA A 85 4.29 9.49 8.81
N PRO A 86 3.78 8.27 9.03
CA PRO A 86 3.69 7.30 7.96
C PRO A 86 2.80 7.85 6.84
N PRO A 87 3.23 7.75 5.56
CA PRO A 87 2.39 8.12 4.45
C PRO A 87 1.20 7.16 4.32
N PHE A 88 0.22 7.55 3.51
CA PHE A 88 -0.87 6.64 3.17
C PHE A 88 -0.32 5.52 2.27
N PRO A 89 -0.53 4.23 2.64
CA PRO A 89 -0.03 3.11 1.86
C PRO A 89 -0.69 3.02 0.49
N VAL A 90 0.11 3.02 -0.57
CA VAL A 90 -0.34 2.86 -1.96
C VAL A 90 0.48 1.78 -2.64
N PRO A 91 -0.15 0.73 -3.19
CA PRO A 91 0.57 -0.29 -3.96
C PRO A 91 1.20 0.29 -5.23
N ASP A 92 2.43 -0.11 -5.53
CA ASP A 92 3.15 0.38 -6.72
C ASP A 92 2.88 -0.45 -7.98
N PHE A 93 2.45 -1.71 -7.83
CA PHE A 93 2.19 -2.66 -8.92
C PHE A 93 3.38 -2.84 -9.88
N TYR A 94 4.60 -2.89 -9.33
CA TYR A 94 5.82 -3.00 -10.12
C TYR A 94 5.86 -4.23 -11.04
N ALA A 95 5.38 -5.39 -10.55
CA ALA A 95 5.45 -6.62 -11.31
C ALA A 95 4.52 -6.67 -12.54
N VAL A 96 3.43 -5.89 -12.56
CA VAL A 96 2.41 -5.88 -13.63
C VAL A 96 2.20 -4.50 -14.25
N GLY A 97 2.70 -3.45 -13.63
CA GLY A 97 2.54 -2.06 -14.06
C GLY A 97 3.53 -1.62 -15.12
N ARG A 98 3.40 -0.37 -15.58
CA ARG A 98 4.29 0.26 -16.57
C ARG A 98 5.74 0.39 -16.11
N ASN A 99 5.96 0.47 -14.79
CA ASN A 99 7.30 0.61 -14.21
C ASN A 99 8.11 -0.68 -14.26
N LYS A 100 7.51 -1.79 -14.70
CA LYS A 100 8.20 -3.08 -14.85
C LYS A 100 9.46 -2.98 -15.72
N GLU A 101 9.40 -2.21 -16.82
CA GLU A 101 10.54 -2.01 -17.73
C GLU A 101 11.59 -1.05 -17.16
N ALA A 102 11.19 -0.11 -16.32
CA ALA A 102 12.09 0.84 -15.68
C ALA A 102 12.89 0.23 -14.50
N MET A 103 12.46 -0.92 -14.00
CA MET A 103 13.11 -1.63 -12.92
C MET A 103 14.14 -2.60 -13.50
N ASN A 104 15.36 -2.57 -12.98
CA ASN A 104 16.39 -3.53 -13.36
C ASN A 104 15.95 -4.96 -12.97
N PRO A 105 15.65 -5.86 -13.94
CA PRO A 105 15.18 -7.21 -13.64
C PRO A 105 16.14 -8.00 -12.75
N ALA A 106 17.43 -7.73 -12.82
CA ALA A 106 18.46 -8.38 -12.00
C ALA A 106 18.37 -8.01 -10.51
N ALA A 107 17.68 -6.91 -10.17
CA ALA A 107 17.46 -6.48 -8.80
C ALA A 107 16.23 -7.13 -8.15
N TRP A 108 15.36 -7.79 -8.93
CA TRP A 108 14.19 -8.49 -8.43
C TRP A 108 14.48 -9.94 -8.10
N ARG A 109 14.04 -10.34 -6.92
CA ARG A 109 13.99 -11.76 -6.55
C ARG A 109 12.57 -12.25 -6.76
N THR A 110 12.43 -13.39 -7.43
CA THR A 110 11.15 -14.06 -7.60
C THR A 110 11.21 -15.36 -6.82
N ASP A 111 10.25 -15.54 -5.92
CA ASP A 111 10.07 -16.78 -5.16
C ASP A 111 8.64 -17.28 -5.36
N THR A 112 8.48 -18.58 -5.56
CA THR A 112 7.18 -19.20 -5.79
C THR A 112 6.89 -20.15 -4.64
N LEU A 113 5.85 -19.84 -3.87
CA LEU A 113 5.39 -20.66 -2.76
C LEU A 113 3.93 -21.05 -2.95
N ALA A 114 3.66 -22.33 -3.10
CA ALA A 114 2.35 -22.91 -3.39
C ALA A 114 1.71 -22.24 -4.63
N ALA A 115 0.53 -21.64 -4.50
CA ALA A 115 -0.19 -20.97 -5.59
C ALA A 115 0.06 -19.45 -5.64
N LYS A 116 1.20 -18.98 -5.09
CA LYS A 116 1.55 -17.55 -5.03
C LYS A 116 2.96 -17.32 -5.54
N VAL A 117 3.18 -16.15 -6.11
CA VAL A 117 4.50 -15.67 -6.49
C VAL A 117 4.80 -14.39 -5.72
N LEU A 118 5.98 -14.35 -5.11
CA LEU A 118 6.52 -13.18 -4.40
C LEU A 118 7.58 -12.53 -5.29
N PHE A 119 7.39 -11.26 -5.57
CA PHE A 119 8.42 -10.39 -6.15
C PHE A 119 8.96 -9.50 -5.04
N SER A 120 10.26 -9.43 -4.90
CA SER A 120 10.89 -8.55 -3.92
C SER A 120 12.07 -7.79 -4.54
N PHE A 121 12.20 -6.55 -4.15
CA PHE A 121 13.27 -5.67 -4.54
C PHE A 121 13.87 -5.03 -3.29
N ASP A 122 15.14 -5.32 -3.05
CA ASP A 122 15.91 -4.80 -1.91
C ASP A 122 16.97 -3.83 -2.41
N HIS A 123 16.98 -2.62 -1.86
CA HIS A 123 17.90 -1.58 -2.24
C HIS A 123 18.57 -0.96 -1.01
N LEU A 124 19.88 -1.14 -0.93
CA LEU A 124 20.72 -0.47 0.05
C LEU A 124 21.32 0.79 -0.57
N TYR A 125 21.11 1.93 0.07
CA TYR A 125 21.65 3.21 -0.38
C TYR A 125 22.97 3.49 0.33
N PRO A 126 24.09 3.62 -0.41
CA PRO A 126 25.34 4.11 0.16
C PRO A 126 25.17 5.56 0.64
N ASP A 127 26.00 5.99 1.58
CA ASP A 127 25.87 7.26 2.32
C ASP A 127 25.76 8.52 1.44
N THR A 128 26.24 8.44 0.21
CA THR A 128 26.24 9.55 -0.75
C THR A 128 25.02 9.59 -1.69
N VAL A 129 24.18 8.55 -1.74
CA VAL A 129 23.22 8.36 -2.85
C VAL A 129 21.85 8.85 -2.49
N LYS A 130 21.29 9.09 -1.52
CA LYS A 130 19.99 9.74 -1.21
C LYS A 130 20.06 10.47 0.13
N SER A 131 20.87 11.49 0.16
CA SER A 131 20.98 12.39 1.30
C SER A 131 20.47 13.77 0.94
N LEU A 132 19.83 14.42 1.89
CA LEU A 132 19.43 15.82 1.84
C LEU A 132 20.11 16.53 3.01
N SER A 133 20.84 17.60 2.72
CA SER A 133 21.49 18.43 3.74
C SER A 133 20.97 19.87 3.62
N LEU A 134 20.48 20.43 4.73
CA LEU A 134 20.04 21.81 4.86
C LEU A 134 20.62 22.39 6.16
N GLY A 135 21.76 23.06 6.05
CA GLY A 135 22.48 23.60 7.22
C GLY A 135 22.86 22.49 8.21
N LYS A 136 22.31 22.54 9.43
CA LYS A 136 22.54 21.52 10.48
C LYS A 136 21.63 20.30 10.41
N TYR A 137 20.75 20.24 9.40
CA TYR A 137 19.86 19.12 9.13
C TYR A 137 20.46 18.21 8.07
N HIS A 138 20.59 16.92 8.36
CA HIS A 138 21.07 15.91 7.42
C HIS A 138 20.14 14.69 7.47
N GLN A 139 19.52 14.37 6.34
CA GLN A 139 18.68 13.17 6.18
C GLN A 139 19.37 12.19 5.23
N GLN A 140 19.33 10.93 5.58
CA GLN A 140 19.88 9.85 4.78
C GLN A 140 18.91 8.67 4.73
N LEU A 141 18.53 8.25 3.53
CA LEU A 141 17.84 6.99 3.30
C LEU A 141 18.86 5.84 3.32
N ARG A 142 18.70 4.89 4.23
CA ARG A 142 19.62 3.76 4.45
C ARG A 142 19.28 2.55 3.62
N SER A 143 18.01 2.19 3.60
CA SER A 143 17.52 1.04 2.88
C SER A 143 16.06 1.22 2.48
N SER A 144 15.64 0.54 1.44
CA SER A 144 14.25 0.40 1.02
C SER A 144 14.04 -1.01 0.48
N LEU A 145 12.93 -1.63 0.87
CA LEU A 145 12.50 -2.93 0.37
C LEU A 145 11.06 -2.80 -0.12
N SER A 146 10.84 -3.20 -1.37
CA SER A 146 9.49 -3.39 -1.93
C SER A 146 9.24 -4.87 -2.16
N SER A 147 8.03 -5.32 -1.85
CA SER A 147 7.60 -6.68 -2.17
C SER A 147 6.13 -6.71 -2.55
N GLU A 148 5.80 -7.56 -3.50
CA GLU A 148 4.45 -7.75 -4.02
C GLU A 148 4.16 -9.25 -4.12
N VAL A 149 3.00 -9.67 -3.66
CA VAL A 149 2.53 -11.05 -3.70
C VAL A 149 1.35 -11.14 -4.63
N TYR A 150 1.41 -12.07 -5.57
CA TYR A 150 0.34 -12.34 -6.55
C TYR A 150 -0.10 -13.79 -6.47
N ALA A 151 -1.38 -14.04 -6.73
CA ALA A 151 -1.86 -15.39 -7.03
C ALA A 151 -1.28 -15.85 -8.37
N LEU A 152 -0.67 -17.04 -8.39
CA LEU A 152 -0.08 -17.60 -9.61
C LEU A 152 -1.19 -18.22 -10.46
N ARG A 153 -1.24 -17.82 -11.74
CA ARG A 153 -2.14 -18.39 -12.75
C ARG A 153 -1.36 -19.01 -13.90
N PRO A 154 -1.93 -19.99 -14.62
CA PRO A 154 -1.25 -20.64 -15.75
C PRO A 154 -0.87 -19.66 -16.89
N ASP A 155 -1.65 -18.62 -17.09
CA ASP A 155 -1.48 -17.59 -18.12
C ASP A 155 -0.68 -16.35 -17.67
N GLY A 156 -0.11 -16.42 -16.46
CA GLY A 156 0.69 -15.35 -15.88
C GLY A 156 -0.07 -14.57 -14.82
N ILE A 157 0.46 -13.41 -14.43
CA ILE A 157 -0.10 -12.54 -13.40
C ILE A 157 -0.62 -11.23 -14.01
N THR A 158 -1.69 -10.72 -13.44
CA THR A 158 -2.32 -9.44 -13.81
C THR A 158 -2.53 -8.57 -12.57
N TYR A 159 -3.04 -7.35 -12.74
CA TYR A 159 -3.41 -6.48 -11.62
C TYR A 159 -4.35 -7.18 -10.62
N THR A 160 -5.38 -7.89 -11.12
CA THR A 160 -6.39 -8.51 -10.26
C THR A 160 -5.88 -9.69 -9.44
N ASP A 161 -4.68 -10.17 -9.71
CA ASP A 161 -4.05 -11.29 -8.99
C ASP A 161 -3.22 -10.84 -7.77
N MET A 162 -3.06 -9.52 -7.56
CA MET A 162 -2.37 -9.02 -6.38
C MET A 162 -3.09 -9.46 -5.11
N VAL A 163 -2.33 -10.02 -4.17
CA VAL A 163 -2.78 -10.45 -2.84
C VAL A 163 -2.37 -9.42 -1.80
N SER A 164 -1.12 -8.96 -1.89
CA SER A 164 -0.60 -7.95 -0.98
C SER A 164 0.61 -7.22 -1.56
N SER A 165 0.87 -6.01 -1.06
CA SER A 165 2.10 -5.29 -1.26
C SER A 165 2.68 -4.83 0.07
N ARG A 166 4.00 -4.74 0.14
CA ARG A 166 4.71 -4.17 1.27
C ARG A 166 5.86 -3.30 0.77
N TRP A 167 5.98 -2.14 1.36
CA TRP A 167 7.13 -1.28 1.21
C TRP A 167 7.69 -0.91 2.58
N SER A 168 9.01 -0.91 2.72
CA SER A 168 9.67 -0.51 3.96
C SER A 168 10.88 0.35 3.68
N ARG A 169 11.21 1.23 4.62
CA ARG A 169 12.42 2.04 4.57
C ARG A 169 13.00 2.29 5.95
N GLN A 170 14.30 2.46 5.99
CA GLN A 170 15.01 2.99 7.14
C GLN A 170 15.66 4.33 6.78
N MET A 171 15.41 5.34 7.59
CA MET A 171 15.99 6.66 7.45
C MET A 171 16.77 7.05 8.71
N THR A 172 17.87 7.74 8.52
CA THR A 172 18.57 8.45 9.59
C THR A 172 18.43 9.95 9.37
N VAL A 173 18.05 10.67 10.42
CA VAL A 173 18.01 12.13 10.42
C VAL A 173 18.94 12.62 11.51
N THR A 174 19.91 13.47 11.15
CA THR A 174 20.82 14.10 12.09
C THR A 174 20.53 15.59 12.14
N ILE A 175 20.31 16.10 13.37
CA ILE A 175 20.07 17.53 13.62
C ILE A 175 20.96 17.96 14.78
N LYS A 176 21.91 18.87 14.56
CA LYS A 176 22.83 19.38 15.58
C LYS A 176 23.50 18.20 16.35
N ASP A 177 24.03 17.23 15.62
CA ASP A 177 24.72 16.03 16.13
C ASP A 177 23.81 14.99 16.83
N ILE A 178 22.52 15.25 16.92
CA ILE A 178 21.53 14.27 17.45
C ILE A 178 21.08 13.41 16.28
N ARG A 179 21.37 12.11 16.36
CA ARG A 179 20.97 11.12 15.37
C ARG A 179 19.61 10.51 15.78
N LYS A 180 18.68 10.50 14.83
CA LYS A 180 17.35 9.91 14.91
C LYS A 180 17.21 8.82 13.84
N ILE A 181 16.66 7.68 14.20
CA ILE A 181 16.45 6.57 13.28
C ILE A 181 14.95 6.36 13.16
N TYR A 182 14.46 6.32 11.91
CA TYR A 182 13.08 6.02 11.56
C TYR A 182 13.03 4.72 10.76
N ASP A 183 12.28 3.75 11.27
CA ASP A 183 11.92 2.54 10.55
C ASP A 183 10.42 2.62 10.22
N GLN A 184 10.10 2.57 8.94
CA GLN A 184 8.73 2.67 8.45
C GLN A 184 8.44 1.51 7.52
N TRP A 185 7.22 0.99 7.56
CA TRP A 185 6.71 0.13 6.49
C TRP A 185 5.23 0.37 6.25
N GLU A 186 4.82 0.03 5.07
CA GLU A 186 3.46 0.13 4.56
C GLU A 186 3.08 -1.23 4.04
N GLU A 187 1.90 -1.69 4.37
CA GLU A 187 1.36 -2.96 3.91
C GLU A 187 -0.07 -2.75 3.43
N VAL A 188 -0.38 -3.35 2.29
CA VAL A 188 -1.73 -3.38 1.71
C VAL A 188 -2.10 -4.82 1.44
N TYR A 189 -3.28 -5.25 1.90
CA TYR A 189 -3.83 -6.59 1.75
C TYR A 189 -5.13 -6.50 0.96
N ILE A 190 -5.14 -7.06 -0.25
CA ILE A 190 -6.29 -7.02 -1.13
C ILE A 190 -7.31 -8.05 -0.66
N THR A 191 -8.54 -7.60 -0.39
CA THR A 191 -9.66 -8.47 -0.01
C THR A 191 -10.59 -8.73 -1.18
N LYS A 192 -10.70 -7.77 -2.11
CA LYS A 192 -11.53 -7.90 -3.30
C LYS A 192 -10.92 -7.12 -4.45
N ALA A 193 -11.00 -7.68 -5.66
CA ALA A 193 -10.61 -7.02 -6.90
C ALA A 193 -11.73 -7.14 -7.94
N SER A 194 -12.00 -6.08 -8.69
CA SER A 194 -13.00 -6.08 -9.76
C SER A 194 -12.61 -5.10 -10.86
N PHE A 195 -13.01 -5.41 -12.09
CA PHE A 195 -12.94 -4.46 -13.19
C PHE A 195 -14.08 -3.45 -13.09
N ALA A 196 -13.82 -2.21 -13.49
CA ALA A 196 -14.79 -1.12 -13.45
C ALA A 196 -14.60 -0.16 -14.64
N ASP A 197 -15.67 0.54 -14.99
CA ASP A 197 -15.60 1.67 -15.88
C ASP A 197 -15.48 3.00 -15.09
N LYS A 198 -15.37 4.11 -15.81
CA LYS A 198 -15.25 5.44 -15.22
C LYS A 198 -16.48 5.87 -14.41
N GLN A 199 -17.69 5.38 -14.78
CA GLN A 199 -18.91 5.73 -14.08
C GLN A 199 -19.00 4.99 -12.74
N ASP A 200 -18.63 3.70 -12.71
CA ASP A 200 -18.55 2.90 -11.49
C ASP A 200 -17.55 3.52 -10.49
N VAL A 201 -16.36 3.91 -10.97
CA VAL A 201 -15.36 4.58 -10.13
C VAL A 201 -15.90 5.90 -9.58
N LYS A 202 -16.59 6.71 -10.39
CA LYS A 202 -17.21 7.96 -9.94
C LYS A 202 -18.28 7.70 -8.87
N LYS A 203 -19.09 6.67 -9.04
CA LYS A 203 -20.12 6.24 -8.08
C LYS A 203 -19.44 5.83 -6.76
N LEU A 204 -18.48 4.90 -6.80
CA LEU A 204 -17.74 4.45 -5.62
C LEU A 204 -17.03 5.59 -4.88
N LYS A 205 -16.47 6.57 -5.59
CA LYS A 205 -15.88 7.77 -4.98
C LYS A 205 -16.90 8.69 -4.30
N GLY A 206 -18.15 8.73 -4.80
CA GLY A 206 -19.23 9.58 -4.31
C GLY A 206 -20.10 8.94 -3.23
N GLU A 207 -20.08 7.62 -3.08
CA GLU A 207 -20.93 6.92 -2.12
C GLU A 207 -20.51 7.26 -0.68
N LYS A 208 -21.49 7.51 0.19
CA LYS A 208 -21.26 7.68 1.64
C LYS A 208 -21.17 6.31 2.35
N VAL A 209 -20.60 5.32 1.69
CA VAL A 209 -20.36 4.03 2.32
C VAL A 209 -19.09 4.15 3.17
N GLY A 210 -19.24 3.97 4.47
CA GLY A 210 -18.13 3.81 5.42
C GLY A 210 -18.11 2.38 5.93
N ILE A 211 -16.98 1.93 6.40
CA ILE A 211 -16.86 0.74 7.21
C ILE A 211 -16.94 1.20 8.65
N GLU A 212 -17.95 0.70 9.39
CA GLU A 212 -18.19 1.16 10.76
C GLU A 212 -17.11 0.64 11.74
N ASP A 213 -16.57 -0.56 11.46
CA ASP A 213 -15.60 -1.21 12.33
C ASP A 213 -14.47 -1.89 11.55
N VAL A 214 -13.25 -1.34 11.70
CA VAL A 214 -12.02 -1.88 11.08
C VAL A 214 -11.67 -3.25 11.67
N ASP A 215 -11.92 -3.49 12.97
CA ASP A 215 -11.61 -4.78 13.60
C ASP A 215 -12.53 -5.88 13.10
N GLN A 216 -13.81 -5.58 12.88
CA GLN A 216 -14.74 -6.50 12.25
C GLN A 216 -14.31 -6.85 10.82
N PHE A 217 -13.87 -5.86 10.04
CA PHE A 217 -13.35 -6.09 8.68
C PHE A 217 -12.13 -7.02 8.71
N ILE A 218 -11.17 -6.78 9.61
CA ILE A 218 -9.98 -7.63 9.76
C ILE A 218 -10.37 -9.05 10.13
N ALA A 219 -11.31 -9.23 11.07
CA ALA A 219 -11.75 -10.55 11.52
C ALA A 219 -12.43 -11.39 10.42
N GLN A 220 -13.08 -10.72 9.47
CA GLN A 220 -13.76 -11.37 8.34
C GLN A 220 -12.84 -11.60 7.13
N SER A 221 -11.62 -11.08 7.17
CA SER A 221 -10.67 -11.11 6.05
C SER A 221 -9.43 -11.94 6.41
N ALA A 222 -8.81 -12.60 5.43
CA ALA A 222 -7.59 -13.38 5.62
C ALA A 222 -6.33 -12.49 5.74
N ILE A 223 -6.38 -11.50 6.64
CA ILE A 223 -5.30 -10.54 6.86
C ILE A 223 -4.32 -11.10 7.90
N PRO A 224 -3.01 -11.13 7.61
CA PRO A 224 -2.01 -11.56 8.58
C PRO A 224 -2.04 -10.69 9.85
N PRO A 225 -1.93 -11.30 11.05
CA PRO A 225 -1.94 -10.56 12.29
C PRO A 225 -0.75 -9.58 12.36
N ILE A 226 -0.93 -8.48 13.09
CA ILE A 226 0.17 -7.59 13.46
C ILE A 226 1.09 -8.29 14.47
N SER A 227 2.37 -7.86 14.53
CA SER A 227 3.31 -8.39 15.51
C SER A 227 2.81 -8.19 16.95
N ASN A 228 3.17 -9.12 17.82
CA ASN A 228 2.78 -9.05 19.25
C ASN A 228 3.28 -7.76 19.92
N SER A 229 4.45 -7.25 19.52
CA SER A 229 4.99 -5.99 20.05
C SER A 229 4.12 -4.78 19.69
N ILE A 230 3.65 -4.68 18.43
CA ILE A 230 2.72 -3.63 18.01
C ILE A 230 1.41 -3.80 18.76
N LYS A 231 0.83 -5.02 18.76
CA LYS A 231 -0.46 -5.31 19.41
C LYS A 231 -0.47 -4.93 20.89
N ALA A 232 0.61 -5.21 21.61
CA ALA A 232 0.74 -4.85 23.02
C ALA A 232 0.86 -3.33 23.27
N LYS A 233 1.40 -2.59 22.31
CA LYS A 233 1.64 -1.14 22.43
C LYS A 233 0.39 -0.31 22.12
N LEU A 234 -0.44 -0.72 21.14
CA LEU A 234 -1.59 0.07 20.65
C LEU A 234 -2.54 0.56 21.76
N PRO A 235 -2.91 -0.23 22.80
CA PRO A 235 -3.81 0.23 23.85
C PRO A 235 -3.27 1.40 24.68
N THR A 236 -1.96 1.65 24.67
CA THR A 236 -1.31 2.74 25.41
C THR A 236 -1.19 4.03 24.58
N MET A 237 -1.56 3.99 23.31
CA MET A 237 -1.43 5.11 22.38
C MET A 237 -2.72 5.92 22.31
N THR A 238 -2.59 7.19 21.97
CA THR A 238 -3.75 8.05 21.67
C THR A 238 -4.30 7.68 20.29
N VAL A 239 -5.61 7.43 20.21
CA VAL A 239 -6.28 7.06 18.95
C VAL A 239 -7.13 8.21 18.42
N SER A 240 -7.04 8.43 17.10
CA SER A 240 -7.94 9.28 16.31
C SER A 240 -8.57 8.43 15.21
N LYS A 241 -9.88 8.52 15.02
CA LYS A 241 -10.63 7.86 13.93
C LYS A 241 -11.00 8.89 12.87
N ARG A 242 -10.96 8.48 11.60
CA ARG A 242 -11.42 9.26 10.45
C ARG A 242 -12.35 8.42 9.59
#